data_e4f574619045902bce1ede580f37acf2
#
_entry.id   e4f574619045902bce1ede580f37acf2
#
_cell.length_a   1.000
_cell.length_b   1.000
_cell.length_c   1.000
_cell.angle_alpha   90.00
_cell.angle_beta   90.00
_cell.angle_gamma   90.00
#
_symmetry.space_group_name_H-M   'P 1'
#
loop_
_entity.id
_entity.type
_entity.pdbx_description
1 polymer ?
#
loop_
_entity_poly.entity_id
_entity_poly.type
_entity_poly.pdbx_seq_one_letter_code
_entity_poly.pdbx_strand_id
1 'polypeptide(L)'
;MILVDTSVWIDFLNGTDSKERRILHRLIEQEEDISITEIILTEILQGIKADEDFKRVKDYLLEFPIYKPKGIETYLKSAEIYRKCRKNGKTIRKTIDCIIAAICVENNLTLLHKDGDFDIIEGCFGLDTLRA
;
A
#
# COMPACT_ATOMS: atom_id res chain seq x y z
N MET A 1 -8.98 7.59 6.38
CA MET A 1 -8.54 7.25 5.01
C MET A 1 -7.70 5.99 5.03
N ILE A 2 -8.02 5.04 4.19
CA ILE A 2 -7.34 3.75 4.13
C ILE A 2 -6.53 3.68 2.84
N LEU A 3 -5.24 3.34 2.95
CA LEU A 3 -4.39 3.05 1.81
C LEU A 3 -4.36 1.54 1.62
N VAL A 4 -4.64 1.09 0.40
CA VAL A 4 -4.66 -0.35 0.07
C VAL A 4 -3.40 -0.69 -0.70
N ASP A 5 -2.62 -1.65 -0.18
CA ASP A 5 -1.38 -2.08 -0.80
C ASP A 5 -1.62 -2.89 -2.08
N THR A 6 -0.60 -2.92 -2.93
CA THR A 6 -0.60 -3.65 -4.20
C THR A 6 -1.07 -5.10 -4.05
N SER A 7 -0.58 -5.80 -3.03
CA SER A 7 -0.90 -7.21 -2.80
C SER A 7 -2.40 -7.47 -2.67
N VAL A 8 -3.10 -6.57 -1.99
CA VAL A 8 -4.54 -6.70 -1.77
C VAL A 8 -5.32 -6.36 -3.05
N TRP A 9 -4.88 -5.30 -3.75
CA TRP A 9 -5.48 -4.93 -5.05
C TRP A 9 -5.35 -6.07 -6.06
N ILE A 10 -4.19 -6.73 -6.11
CA ILE A 10 -3.97 -7.85 -7.04
C ILE A 10 -4.94 -8.99 -6.74
N ASP A 11 -5.13 -9.36 -5.48
CA ASP A 11 -6.11 -10.37 -5.11
C ASP A 11 -7.52 -9.96 -5.54
N PHE A 12 -7.87 -8.70 -5.32
CA PHE A 12 -9.19 -8.17 -5.67
C PHE A 12 -9.43 -8.23 -7.18
N LEU A 13 -8.46 -7.78 -7.97
CA LEU A 13 -8.57 -7.73 -9.43
C LEU A 13 -8.54 -9.12 -10.07
N ASN A 14 -7.81 -10.07 -9.47
CA ASN A 14 -7.70 -11.44 -9.99
C ASN A 14 -8.79 -12.37 -9.43
N GLY A 15 -9.62 -11.91 -8.51
CA GLY A 15 -10.62 -12.76 -7.88
C GLY A 15 -10.04 -13.80 -6.94
N THR A 16 -8.79 -13.62 -6.49
CA THR A 16 -8.14 -14.52 -5.54
C THR A 16 -8.69 -14.26 -4.15
N ASP A 17 -9.16 -15.29 -3.47
CA ASP A 17 -9.73 -15.12 -2.13
C ASP A 17 -8.65 -14.92 -1.08
N SER A 18 -8.86 -13.93 -0.21
CA SER A 18 -8.07 -13.68 0.99
C SER A 18 -8.90 -12.86 1.96
N LYS A 19 -8.51 -12.85 3.22
CA LYS A 19 -9.18 -12.03 4.24
C LYS A 19 -9.12 -10.57 3.86
N GLU A 20 -7.95 -10.12 3.40
CA GLU A 20 -7.71 -8.74 3.03
C GLU A 20 -8.53 -8.33 1.80
N ARG A 21 -8.66 -9.22 0.81
CA ARG A 21 -9.52 -8.97 -0.34
C ARG A 21 -10.99 -8.79 0.09
N ARG A 22 -11.46 -9.62 1.01
CA ARG A 22 -12.83 -9.51 1.52
C ARG A 22 -13.06 -8.19 2.26
N ILE A 23 -12.04 -7.71 3.00
CA ILE A 23 -12.10 -6.40 3.63
C ILE A 23 -12.19 -5.30 2.57
N LEU A 24 -11.36 -5.36 1.54
CA LEU A 24 -11.38 -4.37 0.46
C LEU A 24 -12.74 -4.33 -0.23
N HIS A 25 -13.29 -5.51 -0.54
CA HIS A 25 -14.61 -5.62 -1.18
C HIS A 25 -15.68 -4.92 -0.33
N ARG A 26 -15.67 -5.17 0.97
CA ARG A 26 -16.62 -4.54 1.89
C ARG A 26 -16.44 -3.04 1.98
N LEU A 27 -15.19 -2.57 2.03
CA LEU A 27 -14.90 -1.14 2.07
C LEU A 27 -15.43 -0.42 0.82
N ILE A 28 -15.27 -1.05 -0.34
CA ILE A 28 -15.78 -0.50 -1.60
C ILE A 28 -17.31 -0.47 -1.59
N GLU A 29 -17.95 -1.54 -1.15
CA GLU A 29 -19.41 -1.60 -1.07
C GLU A 29 -19.98 -0.54 -0.12
N GLN A 30 -19.28 -0.26 0.98
CA GLN A 30 -19.70 0.72 1.99
C GLN A 30 -19.28 2.14 1.62
N GLU A 31 -18.67 2.33 0.47
CA GLU A 31 -18.19 3.64 -0.01
C GLU A 31 -17.25 4.32 1.00
N GLU A 32 -16.42 3.52 1.68
CA GLU A 32 -15.42 4.04 2.60
C GLU A 32 -14.30 4.74 1.85
N ASP A 33 -13.60 5.64 2.55
CA ASP A 33 -12.51 6.41 1.96
C ASP A 33 -11.28 5.53 1.73
N ILE A 34 -11.05 5.18 0.47
CA ILE A 34 -9.92 4.37 0.02
C ILE A 34 -9.01 5.23 -0.84
N SER A 35 -7.72 5.00 -0.74
CA SER A 35 -6.71 5.72 -1.50
C SER A 35 -5.64 4.79 -2.05
N ILE A 36 -4.86 5.29 -2.99
CA ILE A 36 -3.68 4.61 -3.54
C ILE A 36 -2.51 5.60 -3.59
N THR A 37 -1.32 5.10 -3.90
CA THR A 37 -0.16 5.93 -4.17
C THR A 37 0.28 5.75 -5.63
N GLU A 38 1.13 6.63 -6.11
CA GLU A 38 1.70 6.50 -7.46
C GLU A 38 2.50 5.20 -7.61
N ILE A 39 3.19 4.80 -6.55
CA ILE A 39 3.99 3.56 -6.54
C ILE A 39 3.07 2.35 -6.68
N ILE A 40 2.01 2.30 -5.90
CA ILE A 40 1.04 1.19 -5.94
C ILE A 40 0.36 1.14 -7.30
N LEU A 41 -0.03 2.28 -7.84
CA LEU A 41 -0.60 2.36 -9.20
C LEU A 41 0.35 1.73 -10.22
N THR A 42 1.64 2.10 -10.14
CA THR A 42 2.66 1.56 -11.03
C THR A 42 2.79 0.04 -10.89
N GLU A 43 2.88 -0.45 -9.66
CA GLU A 43 3.04 -1.88 -9.41
C GLU A 43 1.87 -2.71 -9.95
N ILE A 44 0.65 -2.20 -9.79
CA ILE A 44 -0.53 -2.90 -10.30
C ILE A 44 -0.52 -2.92 -11.82
N LEU A 45 -0.36 -1.75 -12.44
CA LEU A 45 -0.50 -1.61 -13.88
C LEU A 45 0.60 -2.30 -14.67
N GLN A 46 1.84 -2.30 -14.15
CA GLN A 46 2.95 -2.94 -14.86
C GLN A 46 2.78 -4.46 -14.98
N GLY A 47 1.99 -5.06 -14.10
CA GLY A 47 1.75 -6.50 -14.12
C GLY A 47 0.64 -6.95 -15.06
N ILE A 48 -0.11 -6.02 -15.65
CA ILE A 48 -1.23 -6.34 -16.54
C ILE A 48 -0.72 -6.50 -17.97
N LYS A 49 -1.03 -7.65 -18.59
CA LYS A 49 -0.51 -7.99 -19.93
C LYS A 49 -1.42 -7.51 -21.07
N ALA A 50 -2.74 -7.67 -20.94
CA ALA A 50 -3.68 -7.33 -21.99
C ALA A 50 -3.99 -5.83 -21.98
N ASP A 51 -3.92 -5.18 -23.14
CA ASP A 51 -4.14 -3.73 -23.26
C ASP A 51 -5.53 -3.30 -22.81
N GLU A 52 -6.54 -4.13 -23.08
CA GLU A 52 -7.91 -3.83 -22.65
C GLU A 52 -8.04 -3.83 -21.13
N ASP A 53 -7.42 -4.81 -20.48
CA ASP A 53 -7.42 -4.90 -19.02
C ASP A 53 -6.65 -3.74 -18.41
N PHE A 54 -5.51 -3.38 -19.00
CA PHE A 54 -4.71 -2.25 -18.56
C PHE A 54 -5.55 -0.97 -18.55
N LYS A 55 -6.25 -0.69 -19.65
CA LYS A 55 -7.07 0.52 -19.74
C LYS A 55 -8.19 0.52 -18.70
N ARG A 56 -8.90 -0.60 -18.59
CA ARG A 56 -10.03 -0.72 -17.66
C ARG A 56 -9.59 -0.53 -16.21
N VAL A 57 -8.51 -1.20 -15.81
CA VAL A 57 -8.00 -1.11 -14.44
C VAL A 57 -7.44 0.27 -14.15
N LYS A 58 -6.71 0.85 -15.11
CA LYS A 58 -6.19 2.21 -14.98
C LYS A 58 -7.32 3.21 -14.73
N ASP A 59 -8.36 3.17 -15.55
CA ASP A 59 -9.48 4.10 -15.42
C ASP A 59 -10.19 3.94 -14.08
N TYR A 60 -10.33 2.71 -13.61
CA TYR A 60 -10.93 2.43 -12.31
C TYR A 60 -10.08 2.98 -11.17
N LEU A 61 -8.78 2.69 -11.16
CA LEU A 61 -7.89 3.10 -10.08
C LEU A 61 -7.72 4.63 -10.01
N LEU A 62 -7.78 5.31 -11.15
CA LEU A 62 -7.68 6.78 -11.18
C LEU A 62 -8.88 7.50 -10.57
N GLU A 63 -9.94 6.78 -10.24
CA GLU A 63 -11.08 7.35 -9.52
C GLU A 63 -10.80 7.53 -8.02
N PHE A 64 -9.76 6.87 -7.49
CA PHE A 64 -9.41 6.98 -6.08
C PHE A 64 -8.41 8.11 -5.85
N PRO A 65 -8.43 8.74 -4.66
CA PRO A 65 -7.41 9.72 -4.30
C PRO A 65 -6.01 9.11 -4.35
N ILE A 66 -5.05 9.87 -4.87
CA ILE A 66 -3.66 9.44 -5.01
C ILE A 66 -2.80 10.24 -4.05
N TYR A 67 -2.19 9.56 -3.08
CA TYR A 67 -1.23 10.19 -2.17
C TYR A 67 0.17 10.12 -2.76
N LYS A 68 0.91 11.20 -2.61
CA LYS A 68 2.25 11.37 -3.19
C LYS A 68 3.27 11.61 -2.08
N PRO A 69 4.55 11.33 -2.34
CA PRO A 69 5.61 11.79 -1.44
C PRO A 69 5.55 13.31 -1.27
N LYS A 70 5.85 13.79 -0.06
CA LYS A 70 5.89 15.22 0.26
C LYS A 70 7.25 15.84 -0.04
N GLY A 71 7.91 15.39 -1.11
CA GLY A 71 9.24 15.84 -1.46
C GLY A 71 10.31 14.99 -0.79
N ILE A 72 11.48 15.57 -0.58
CA ILE A 72 12.64 14.84 -0.06
C ILE A 72 12.41 14.30 1.35
N GLU A 73 11.58 14.97 2.16
CA GLU A 73 11.28 14.52 3.53
C GLU A 73 10.73 13.11 3.59
N THR A 74 9.88 12.73 2.62
CA THR A 74 9.32 11.37 2.58
C THR A 74 10.42 10.33 2.43
N TYR A 75 11.41 10.61 1.57
CA TYR A 75 12.51 9.67 1.33
C TYR A 75 13.46 9.60 2.51
N LEU A 76 13.70 10.73 3.18
CA LEU A 76 14.50 10.74 4.41
C LEU A 76 13.81 9.92 5.50
N LYS A 77 12.49 10.06 5.64
CA LYS A 77 11.72 9.26 6.59
C LYS A 77 11.76 7.78 6.23
N SER A 78 11.68 7.45 4.95
CA SER A 78 11.80 6.06 4.48
C SER A 78 13.13 5.44 4.91
N ALA A 79 14.23 6.17 4.77
CA ALA A 79 15.54 5.71 5.21
C ALA A 79 15.58 5.52 6.74
N GLU A 80 14.95 6.42 7.49
CA GLU A 80 14.86 6.30 8.96
C GLU A 80 14.09 5.03 9.36
N ILE A 81 13.00 4.72 8.67
CA ILE A 81 12.20 3.51 8.92
C ILE A 81 13.07 2.27 8.72
N TYR A 82 13.76 2.18 7.60
CA TYR A 82 14.63 1.05 7.30
C TYR A 82 15.70 0.89 8.37
N ARG A 83 16.38 1.97 8.73
CA ARG A 83 17.46 1.95 9.70
C ARG A 83 16.98 1.56 11.10
N LYS A 84 15.82 2.04 11.51
CA LYS A 84 15.25 1.70 12.82
C LYS A 84 14.89 0.22 12.90
N CYS A 85 14.30 -0.33 11.86
CA CYS A 85 13.99 -1.76 11.81
C CYS A 85 15.29 -2.60 11.86
N ARG A 86 16.31 -2.20 11.11
CA ARG A 86 17.61 -2.88 11.11
C ARG A 86 18.25 -2.87 12.50
N LYS A 87 18.17 -1.75 13.22
CA LYS A 87 18.69 -1.64 14.59
C LYS A 87 17.98 -2.60 15.55
N ASN A 88 16.73 -2.93 15.25
CA ASN A 88 15.96 -3.91 16.03
C ASN A 88 16.14 -5.33 15.50
N GLY A 89 17.14 -5.57 14.67
CA GLY A 89 17.44 -6.90 14.14
C GLY A 89 16.52 -7.36 13.01
N LYS A 90 15.77 -6.44 12.40
CA LYS A 90 14.83 -6.76 11.33
C LYS A 90 15.23 -6.09 10.04
N THR A 91 15.32 -6.88 8.96
CA THR A 91 15.67 -6.36 7.64
C THR A 91 14.42 -6.27 6.76
N ILE A 92 14.16 -5.07 6.25
CA ILE A 92 13.08 -4.86 5.26
C ILE A 92 13.64 -5.24 3.89
N ARG A 93 12.94 -6.12 3.18
CA ARG A 93 13.43 -6.64 1.89
C ARG A 93 13.27 -5.66 0.74
N LYS A 94 12.25 -4.79 0.80
CA LYS A 94 11.92 -3.89 -0.31
C LYS A 94 11.92 -2.44 0.16
N THR A 95 12.79 -1.63 -0.40
CA THR A 95 12.85 -0.19 -0.13
C THR A 95 11.50 0.49 -0.39
N ILE A 96 10.78 0.05 -1.41
CA ILE A 96 9.45 0.58 -1.76
C ILE A 96 8.49 0.50 -0.58
N ASP A 97 8.54 -0.58 0.21
CA ASP A 97 7.64 -0.72 1.36
C ASP A 97 7.92 0.34 2.42
N CYS A 98 9.17 0.73 2.60
CA CYS A 98 9.52 1.83 3.50
C CYS A 98 8.99 3.18 2.98
N ILE A 99 9.00 3.39 1.68
CA ILE A 99 8.46 4.62 1.07
C ILE A 99 6.94 4.67 1.24
N ILE A 100 6.25 3.57 1.00
CA ILE A 100 4.80 3.48 1.20
C ILE A 100 4.46 3.74 2.67
N ALA A 101 5.20 3.13 3.59
CA ALA A 101 5.01 3.34 5.02
C ALA A 101 5.22 4.81 5.40
N ALA A 102 6.25 5.45 4.85
CA ALA A 102 6.50 6.87 5.09
C ALA A 102 5.31 7.74 4.63
N ILE A 103 4.75 7.45 3.47
CA ILE A 103 3.57 8.16 2.97
C ILE A 103 2.39 7.98 3.93
N CYS A 104 2.18 6.77 4.43
CA CYS A 104 1.11 6.50 5.39
C CYS A 104 1.29 7.29 6.68
N VAL A 105 2.49 7.28 7.25
CA VAL A 105 2.79 7.99 8.50
C VAL A 105 2.61 9.50 8.32
N GLU A 106 3.09 10.05 7.22
CA GLU A 106 3.00 11.48 6.95
C GLU A 106 1.56 11.98 6.76
N ASN A 107 0.66 11.11 6.30
CA ASN A 107 -0.71 11.47 5.97
C ASN A 107 -1.74 10.84 6.91
N ASN A 108 -1.30 10.20 7.99
CA ASN A 108 -2.16 9.51 8.96
C ASN A 108 -3.09 8.50 8.28
N LEU A 109 -2.54 7.72 7.35
CA LEU A 109 -3.30 6.69 6.65
C LEU A 109 -3.19 5.36 7.39
N THR A 110 -4.28 4.59 7.37
CA THR A 110 -4.27 3.20 7.84
C THR A 110 -4.03 2.30 6.64
N LEU A 111 -3.05 1.40 6.75
CA LEU A 111 -2.65 0.53 5.63
C LEU A 111 -3.35 -0.82 5.70
N LEU A 112 -3.99 -1.22 4.61
CA LEU A 112 -4.49 -2.57 4.41
C LEU A 112 -3.50 -3.33 3.53
N HIS A 113 -2.89 -4.39 4.05
CA HIS A 113 -1.85 -5.17 3.37
C HIS A 113 -1.87 -6.63 3.78
N LYS A 114 -1.10 -7.43 3.07
CA LYS A 114 -0.82 -8.83 3.43
C LYS A 114 0.66 -9.17 3.24
N ASP A 115 1.55 -8.20 3.43
CA ASP A 115 3.00 -8.35 3.25
C ASP A 115 3.71 -8.29 4.60
N GLY A 116 4.59 -9.25 4.87
CA GLY A 116 5.34 -9.35 6.12
C GLY A 116 6.26 -8.18 6.39
N ASP A 117 6.75 -7.47 5.36
CA ASP A 117 7.58 -6.29 5.55
C ASP A 117 6.82 -5.18 6.29
N PHE A 118 5.52 -5.02 6.01
CA PHE A 118 4.71 -4.03 6.72
C PHE A 118 4.43 -4.45 8.17
N ASP A 119 4.32 -5.75 8.45
CA ASP A 119 4.22 -6.23 9.83
C ASP A 119 5.47 -5.85 10.62
N ILE A 120 6.64 -5.98 10.00
CA ILE A 120 7.90 -5.59 10.61
C ILE A 120 7.92 -4.08 10.89
N ILE A 121 7.52 -3.28 9.92
CA ILE A 121 7.49 -1.82 10.05
C ILE A 121 6.52 -1.39 11.14
N GLU A 122 5.35 -2.02 11.21
CA GLU A 122 4.37 -1.73 12.27
C GLU A 122 4.99 -1.93 13.65
N GLY A 123 5.71 -3.03 13.84
CA GLY A 123 6.34 -3.35 15.11
C GLY A 123 7.50 -2.44 15.49
N CYS A 124 8.24 -1.93 14.51
CA CYS A 124 9.46 -1.14 14.74
C CYS A 124 9.22 0.38 14.71
N PHE A 125 8.26 0.86 13.96
CA PHE A 125 8.11 2.30 13.69
C PHE A 125 6.74 2.87 14.00
N GLY A 126 5.72 2.06 14.22
CA GLY A 126 4.40 2.54 14.59
C GLY A 126 3.50 2.87 13.41
N LEU A 127 3.53 2.06 12.37
CA LEU A 127 2.62 2.14 11.24
C LEU A 127 1.21 1.65 11.65
N ASP A 128 0.17 2.42 11.32
CA ASP A 128 -1.20 1.99 11.54
C ASP A 128 -1.64 1.03 10.44
N THR A 129 -2.09 -0.16 10.82
CA THR A 129 -2.56 -1.17 9.86
C THR A 129 -3.97 -1.63 10.19
N LEU A 130 -4.70 -2.02 9.14
CA LEU A 130 -6.04 -2.56 9.28
C LEU A 130 -5.95 -4.08 9.33
N ARG A 131 -6.47 -4.67 10.38
CA ARG A 131 -6.44 -6.11 10.60
C ARG A 131 -7.72 -6.80 10.08
N ALA A 132 -7.50 -7.97 9.51
CA ALA A 132 -8.62 -8.82 9.08
C ALA A 132 -9.27 -9.51 10.27
#